data_ff0133a0d7f05cb9c42612abc2a111f6
#
_entry.id   ff0133a0d7f05cb9c42612abc2a111f6
#
_cell.length_a   1.000
_cell.length_b   1.000
_cell.length_c   1.000
_cell.angle_alpha   90.00
_cell.angle_beta   90.00
_cell.angle_gamma   90.00
#
_symmetry.space_group_name_H-M   'P 1'
#
loop_
_entity.id
_entity.type
_entity.pdbx_description
1 polymer ?
#
loop_
_entity_poly.entity_id
_entity_poly.type
_entity_poly.pdbx_seq_one_letter_code
_entity_poly.pdbx_strand_id
1 'polypeptide(L)'
;MYLIFNTAIQNEEFEKIIGTRNHTEEFTNASGEAMTKEWITTNKFLTGEKDQPEGIQVIGGKTGTTSNAGSCLVLYSKKGEKPYISIVFKAENADGLYEEMTQLLKEI
;
A
#
# COMPACT_ATOMS: atom_id res chain seq x y z
N MET A 1 -1.53 -15.39 0.21
CA MET A 1 -1.04 -13.99 0.06
C MET A 1 0.00 -13.63 1.13
N TYR A 2 -0.19 -14.01 2.37
CA TYR A 2 0.80 -13.75 3.42
C TYR A 2 2.21 -14.24 3.06
N LEU A 3 2.33 -15.48 2.63
CA LEU A 3 3.64 -16.07 2.30
C LEU A 3 4.33 -15.32 1.15
N ILE A 4 3.58 -14.94 0.13
CA ILE A 4 4.10 -14.19 -1.01
C ILE A 4 4.59 -12.81 -0.55
N PHE A 5 3.76 -12.09 0.17
CA PHE A 5 4.09 -10.74 0.62
C PHE A 5 5.23 -10.73 1.64
N ASN A 6 5.21 -11.68 2.58
CA ASN A 6 6.29 -11.82 3.57
C ASN A 6 7.65 -12.09 2.90
N THR A 7 7.67 -12.88 1.85
CA THR A 7 8.88 -13.11 1.06
C THR A 7 9.31 -11.86 0.32
N ALA A 8 8.36 -11.15 -0.29
CA ALA A 8 8.64 -9.94 -1.07
C ALA A 8 9.23 -8.81 -0.22
N ILE A 9 8.72 -8.57 0.99
CA ILE A 9 9.22 -7.50 1.86
C ILE A 9 10.63 -7.74 2.42
N GLN A 10 11.18 -8.94 2.25
CA GLN A 10 12.60 -9.23 2.56
C GLN A 10 13.53 -8.58 1.52
N ASN A 11 13.00 -8.22 0.36
CA ASN A 11 13.74 -7.51 -0.67
C ASN A 11 13.64 -6.00 -0.39
N GLU A 12 14.80 -5.34 -0.17
CA GLU A 12 14.86 -3.92 0.17
C GLU A 12 14.27 -3.00 -0.90
N GLU A 13 14.46 -3.35 -2.18
CA GLU A 13 13.90 -2.58 -3.30
C GLU A 13 12.38 -2.65 -3.32
N PHE A 14 11.81 -3.84 -3.07
CA PHE A 14 10.37 -4.02 -2.99
C PHE A 14 9.79 -3.21 -1.82
N GLU A 15 10.39 -3.28 -0.64
CA GLU A 15 9.95 -2.52 0.54
C GLU A 15 9.97 -1.01 0.25
N LYS A 16 11.04 -0.53 -0.37
CA LYS A 16 11.18 0.87 -0.76
C LYS A 16 10.07 1.32 -1.72
N ILE A 17 9.81 0.50 -2.74
CA ILE A 17 8.80 0.82 -3.75
C ILE A 17 7.41 0.89 -3.14
N ILE A 18 7.01 -0.09 -2.33
CA ILE A 18 5.67 -0.10 -1.71
C ILE A 18 5.47 0.98 -0.67
N GLY A 19 6.56 1.54 -0.13
CA GLY A 19 6.55 2.65 0.83
C GLY A 19 6.67 4.03 0.19
N THR A 20 6.84 4.11 -1.11
CA THR A 20 7.00 5.38 -1.83
C THR A 20 5.65 6.04 -2.03
N ARG A 21 5.51 7.27 -1.54
CA ARG A 21 4.28 8.05 -1.64
C ARG A 21 4.04 8.56 -3.05
N ASN A 22 5.08 9.15 -3.65
CA ASN A 22 5.04 9.64 -5.02
C ASN A 22 6.41 9.50 -5.67
N HIS A 23 6.40 9.32 -6.98
CA HIS A 23 7.60 9.19 -7.78
C HIS A 23 7.40 9.89 -9.12
N THR A 24 8.36 10.74 -9.50
CA THR A 24 8.35 11.43 -10.78
C THR A 24 9.52 10.92 -11.63
N GLU A 25 9.24 10.60 -12.87
CA GLU A 25 10.23 10.09 -13.81
C GLU A 25 10.13 10.84 -15.13
N GLU A 26 11.29 11.11 -15.73
CA GLU A 26 11.41 11.64 -17.09
C GLU A 26 11.73 10.49 -18.02
N PHE A 27 11.06 10.46 -19.16
CA PHE A 27 11.29 9.44 -20.18
C PHE A 27 11.02 10.02 -21.58
N THR A 28 11.44 9.28 -22.60
CA THR A 28 11.21 9.63 -24.00
C THR A 28 10.12 8.70 -24.56
N ASN A 29 9.07 9.29 -25.16
CA ASN A 29 8.00 8.51 -25.76
C ASN A 29 8.42 7.91 -27.12
N ALA A 30 7.54 7.16 -27.77
CA ALA A 30 7.79 6.51 -29.05
C ALA A 30 8.09 7.52 -30.18
N SER A 31 7.62 8.77 -30.04
CA SER A 31 7.86 9.85 -31.02
C SER A 31 9.16 10.62 -30.75
N GLY A 32 9.94 10.24 -29.73
CA GLY A 32 11.19 10.92 -29.37
C GLY A 32 11.00 12.18 -28.52
N GLU A 33 9.81 12.44 -28.03
CA GLU A 33 9.51 13.60 -27.19
C GLU A 33 9.84 13.31 -25.71
N ALA A 34 10.42 14.29 -25.02
CA ALA A 34 10.64 14.21 -23.57
C ALA A 34 9.30 14.30 -22.83
N MET A 35 9.06 13.34 -21.96
CA MET A 35 7.84 13.24 -21.15
C MET A 35 8.20 13.17 -19.68
N THR A 36 7.35 13.77 -18.83
CA THR A 36 7.45 13.66 -17.37
C THR A 36 6.16 13.06 -16.84
N LYS A 37 6.29 12.07 -15.97
CA LYS A 37 5.13 11.45 -15.33
C LYS A 37 5.35 11.33 -13.84
N GLU A 38 4.32 11.68 -13.08
CA GLU A 38 4.26 11.46 -11.65
C GLU A 38 3.30 10.32 -11.33
N TRP A 39 3.75 9.39 -10.50
CA TRP A 39 2.91 8.34 -9.92
C TRP A 39 2.70 8.65 -8.45
N ILE A 40 1.45 8.57 -8.01
CA ILE A 40 1.07 8.72 -6.61
C ILE A 40 0.53 7.38 -6.14
N THR A 41 0.96 6.92 -4.97
CA THR A 41 0.49 5.66 -4.39
C THR A 41 -1.02 5.66 -4.23
N THR A 42 -1.63 4.49 -4.42
CA THR A 42 -3.05 4.29 -4.13
C THR A 42 -3.29 4.01 -2.64
N ASN A 43 -2.21 3.83 -1.85
CA ASN A 43 -2.32 3.55 -0.42
C ASN A 43 -2.66 4.83 0.35
N LYS A 44 -3.90 4.94 0.80
CA LYS A 44 -4.42 6.14 1.45
C LYS A 44 -3.82 6.42 2.83
N PHE A 45 -3.22 5.43 3.48
CA PHE A 45 -2.45 5.67 4.70
C PHE A 45 -1.17 6.44 4.41
N LEU A 46 -0.53 6.17 3.26
CA LEU A 46 0.69 6.87 2.86
C LEU A 46 0.42 8.27 2.33
N THR A 47 -0.72 8.49 1.68
CA THR A 47 -1.10 9.82 1.17
C THR A 47 -1.61 10.76 2.26
N GLY A 48 -1.98 10.22 3.41
CA GLY A 48 -2.59 10.97 4.50
C GLY A 48 -4.09 11.14 4.38
N GLU A 49 -4.74 10.58 3.35
CA GLU A 49 -6.20 10.61 3.20
C GLU A 49 -6.90 9.78 4.29
N LYS A 50 -6.22 8.76 4.81
CA LYS A 50 -6.68 7.96 5.94
C LYS A 50 -5.63 8.00 7.04
N ASP A 51 -6.10 8.24 8.27
CA ASP A 51 -5.22 8.33 9.43
C ASP A 51 -4.73 6.94 9.85
N GLN A 52 -3.45 6.88 10.23
CA GLN A 52 -2.88 5.68 10.82
C GLN A 52 -3.28 5.62 12.30
N PRO A 53 -3.72 4.47 12.81
CA PRO A 53 -3.99 4.34 14.24
C PRO A 53 -2.78 4.68 15.10
N GLU A 54 -3.03 5.21 16.30
CA GLU A 54 -1.97 5.60 17.23
C GLU A 54 -1.01 4.44 17.51
N GLY A 55 0.27 4.73 17.42
CA GLY A 55 1.34 3.74 17.64
C GLY A 55 1.64 2.84 16.45
N ILE A 56 0.88 2.95 15.37
CA ILE A 56 1.07 2.18 14.15
C ILE A 56 1.77 3.02 13.09
N GLN A 57 2.87 2.51 12.56
CA GLN A 57 3.55 3.09 11.41
C GLN A 57 3.32 2.21 10.18
N VAL A 58 2.60 2.72 9.21
CA VAL A 58 2.42 2.04 7.92
C VAL A 58 3.69 2.23 7.09
N ILE A 59 4.35 1.13 6.76
CA ILE A 59 5.57 1.14 5.95
C ILE A 59 5.22 1.16 4.47
N GLY A 60 4.23 0.38 4.07
CA GLY A 60 3.80 0.31 2.69
C GLY A 60 2.78 -0.80 2.48
N GLY A 61 2.40 -0.98 1.25
CA GLY A 61 1.44 -2.02 0.89
C GLY A 61 1.03 -1.95 -0.57
N LYS A 62 0.03 -2.74 -0.92
CA LYS A 62 -0.51 -2.78 -2.28
C LYS A 62 -2.01 -2.95 -2.25
N THR A 63 -2.69 -2.08 -2.94
CA THR A 63 -4.14 -2.19 -3.19
C THR A 63 -4.41 -3.00 -4.45
N GLY A 64 -5.58 -3.56 -4.55
CA GLY A 64 -6.06 -4.22 -5.76
C GLY A 64 -7.57 -4.28 -5.77
N THR A 65 -8.17 -4.04 -6.91
CA THR A 65 -9.63 -4.08 -7.06
C THR A 65 -10.01 -4.70 -8.39
N THR A 66 -10.90 -5.70 -8.33
CA THR A 66 -11.58 -6.23 -9.50
C THR A 66 -13.04 -6.49 -9.13
N SER A 67 -13.89 -6.67 -10.14
CA SER A 67 -15.30 -6.99 -9.89
C SER A 67 -15.49 -8.30 -9.10
N ASN A 68 -14.61 -9.27 -9.32
CA ASN A 68 -14.66 -10.56 -8.62
C ASN A 68 -13.96 -10.54 -7.26
N ALA A 69 -12.82 -9.86 -7.17
CA ALA A 69 -12.02 -9.82 -5.95
C ALA A 69 -12.53 -8.82 -4.92
N GLY A 70 -13.32 -7.83 -5.34
CA GLY A 70 -13.68 -6.70 -4.49
C GLY A 70 -12.48 -5.79 -4.23
N SER A 71 -12.57 -4.95 -3.24
CA SER A 71 -11.47 -4.07 -2.82
C SER A 71 -10.56 -4.82 -1.85
N CYS A 72 -9.26 -4.83 -2.14
CA CYS A 72 -8.25 -5.58 -1.39
C CYS A 72 -7.06 -4.70 -1.01
N LEU A 73 -6.46 -5.01 0.13
CA LEU A 73 -5.24 -4.33 0.59
C LEU A 73 -4.38 -5.31 1.38
N VAL A 74 -3.11 -5.37 1.03
CA VAL A 74 -2.06 -6.02 1.82
C VAL A 74 -1.18 -4.91 2.37
N LEU A 75 -0.96 -4.90 3.67
CA LEU A 75 -0.27 -3.82 4.36
C LEU A 75 0.87 -4.34 5.22
N TYR A 76 2.01 -3.66 5.13
CA TYR A 76 3.15 -3.85 6.02
C TYR A 76 3.22 -2.67 6.99
N SER A 77 3.20 -2.95 8.27
CA SER A 77 3.24 -1.92 9.31
C SER A 77 4.12 -2.36 10.49
N LYS A 78 4.45 -1.40 11.33
CA LYS A 78 5.16 -1.65 12.58
C LYS A 78 4.44 -1.00 13.75
N LYS A 79 4.47 -1.68 14.88
CA LYS A 79 4.13 -1.09 16.18
C LYS A 79 5.38 -1.13 17.05
N GLY A 80 6.01 0.03 17.26
CA GLY A 80 7.37 0.07 17.76
C GLY A 80 8.31 -0.62 16.77
N GLU A 81 9.03 -1.65 17.22
CA GLU A 81 9.93 -2.43 16.35
C GLU A 81 9.31 -3.73 15.83
N LYS A 82 8.08 -4.06 16.26
CA LYS A 82 7.40 -5.27 15.81
C LYS A 82 6.76 -5.09 14.44
N PRO A 83 7.14 -5.92 13.45
CA PRO A 83 6.52 -5.90 12.14
C PRO A 83 5.22 -6.70 12.09
N TYR A 84 4.28 -6.23 11.29
CA TYR A 84 2.99 -6.89 11.06
C TYR A 84 2.62 -6.83 9.59
N ILE A 85 2.00 -7.89 9.12
CA ILE A 85 1.35 -7.95 7.82
C ILE A 85 -0.14 -8.06 8.08
N SER A 86 -0.91 -7.13 7.54
CA SER A 86 -2.36 -7.10 7.66
C SER A 86 -2.98 -7.19 6.28
N ILE A 87 -3.99 -8.04 6.12
CA ILE A 87 -4.59 -8.35 4.83
C ILE A 87 -6.11 -8.26 4.94
N VAL A 88 -6.73 -7.49 4.06
CA VAL A 88 -8.19 -7.43 3.89
C VAL A 88 -8.49 -7.74 2.44
N PHE A 89 -9.37 -8.73 2.23
CA PHE A 89 -9.84 -9.12 0.92
C PHE A 89 -11.34 -8.92 0.80
N LYS A 90 -11.78 -8.61 -0.39
CA LYS A 90 -13.20 -8.61 -0.77
C LYS A 90 -14.04 -7.61 0.03
N ALA A 91 -13.48 -6.45 0.36
CA ALA A 91 -14.28 -5.35 0.88
C ALA A 91 -15.23 -4.84 -0.21
N GLU A 92 -16.37 -4.33 0.19
CA GLU A 92 -17.41 -3.88 -0.73
C GLU A 92 -16.99 -2.70 -1.59
N ASN A 93 -16.20 -1.79 -0.99
CA ASN A 93 -15.66 -0.60 -1.66
C ASN A 93 -14.39 -0.13 -0.95
N ALA A 94 -13.78 0.94 -1.47
CA ALA A 94 -12.57 1.48 -0.91
C ALA A 94 -12.74 2.00 0.53
N ASP A 95 -13.84 2.68 0.83
CA ASP A 95 -14.09 3.20 2.18
C ASP A 95 -14.22 2.07 3.19
N GLY A 96 -14.99 1.03 2.87
CA GLY A 96 -15.11 -0.17 3.69
C GLY A 96 -13.78 -0.88 3.89
N LEU A 97 -12.96 -0.95 2.84
CA LEU A 97 -11.62 -1.55 2.90
C LEU A 97 -10.75 -0.87 3.96
N TYR A 98 -10.68 0.46 3.93
CA TYR A 98 -9.85 1.21 4.89
C TYR A 98 -10.44 1.22 6.29
N GLU A 99 -11.76 1.18 6.41
CA GLU A 99 -12.43 1.04 7.71
C GLU A 99 -12.07 -0.30 8.36
N GLU A 100 -12.21 -1.39 7.62
CA GLU A 100 -11.86 -2.74 8.09
C GLU A 100 -10.36 -2.84 8.41
N MET A 101 -9.49 -2.31 7.55
CA MET A 101 -8.05 -2.31 7.80
C MET A 101 -7.71 -1.50 9.05
N THR A 102 -8.34 -0.35 9.26
CA THR A 102 -8.14 0.46 10.47
C THR A 102 -8.54 -0.30 11.73
N GLN A 103 -9.67 -1.01 11.69
CA GLN A 103 -10.09 -1.86 12.80
C GLN A 103 -9.05 -2.95 13.08
N LEU A 104 -8.59 -3.62 12.04
CA LEU A 104 -7.58 -4.66 12.16
C LEU A 104 -6.27 -4.14 12.76
N LEU A 105 -5.81 -2.97 12.33
CA LEU A 105 -4.60 -2.34 12.86
C LEU A 105 -4.74 -1.96 14.34
N LYS A 106 -5.94 -1.61 14.79
CA LYS A 106 -6.19 -1.31 16.21
C LYS A 106 -6.12 -2.55 17.11
N GLU A 107 -6.27 -3.73 16.54
CA GLU A 107 -6.16 -5.00 17.26
C GLU A 107 -4.71 -5.40 17.56
N ILE A 108 -3.75 -4.74 16.96
CA ILE A 108 -2.32 -5.03 17.15
C ILE A 108 -1.83 -4.57 18.53
#